data_159bef354abce3774d2c7e1fa1970053
#
_entry.id   159bef354abce3774d2c7e1fa1970053
#
_cell.length_a   1.000
_cell.length_b   1.000
_cell.length_c   1.000
_cell.angle_alpha   90.00
_cell.angle_beta   90.00
_cell.angle_gamma   90.00
#
_symmetry.space_group_name_H-M   'P 1'
#
loop_
_entity.id
_entity.type
_entity.pdbx_description
1 polymer ?
#
loop_
_entity_poly.entity_id
_entity_poly.type
_entity_poly.pdbx_seq_one_letter_code
_entity_poly.pdbx_strand_id
1 'polypeptide(L)'
;VAEFFDFLSRPAEAAKSHQRTGYLPLTIASFDLTEKSGFYKQNPGTDVSVTQMIRKTTDNSRGIRLGNHVQIRTIIDEELEGVWSGKKQPKEALDMAIKRGNEQLERFEKANK
;
A
#
# COMPACT_ATOMS: atom_id res chain seq x y z
N VAL A 1 -3.13 -8.53 27.94
CA VAL A 1 -3.02 -7.70 26.71
C VAL A 1 -1.56 -7.58 26.29
N ALA A 2 -0.63 -7.11 27.17
CA ALA A 2 0.78 -6.93 26.82
C ALA A 2 1.46 -8.23 26.31
N GLU A 3 1.27 -9.34 27.00
CA GLU A 3 1.82 -10.65 26.62
C GLU A 3 1.36 -11.11 25.23
N PHE A 4 0.12 -10.79 24.85
CA PHE A 4 -0.41 -11.11 23.53
C PHE A 4 0.31 -10.32 22.43
N PHE A 5 0.52 -9.03 22.64
CA PHE A 5 1.27 -8.22 21.68
C PHE A 5 2.76 -8.58 21.62
N ASP A 6 3.37 -8.94 22.78
CA ASP A 6 4.73 -9.47 22.82
C ASP A 6 4.83 -10.74 21.98
N PHE A 7 3.90 -11.68 22.16
CA PHE A 7 3.86 -12.91 21.38
C PHE A 7 3.76 -12.63 19.86
N LEU A 8 2.83 -11.76 19.45
CA LEU A 8 2.65 -11.42 18.04
C LEU A 8 3.88 -10.70 17.42
N SER A 9 4.63 -9.97 18.26
CA SER A 9 5.83 -9.22 17.84
C SER A 9 7.09 -10.08 17.77
N ARG A 10 7.05 -11.34 18.24
CA ARG A 10 8.20 -12.25 18.15
C ARG A 10 8.56 -12.49 16.69
N PRO A 11 9.84 -12.38 16.32
CA PRO A 11 10.25 -12.47 14.92
C PRO A 11 9.75 -13.72 14.20
N ALA A 12 9.73 -14.87 14.88
CA ALA A 12 9.25 -16.13 14.32
C ALA A 12 7.73 -16.09 14.03
N GLU A 13 6.93 -15.53 14.92
CA GLU A 13 5.48 -15.43 14.74
C GLU A 13 5.11 -14.39 13.68
N ALA A 14 5.81 -13.25 13.68
CA ALA A 14 5.66 -12.21 12.66
C ALA A 14 6.06 -12.73 11.25
N ALA A 15 7.11 -13.54 11.15
CA ALA A 15 7.50 -14.18 9.89
C ALA A 15 6.44 -15.16 9.39
N LYS A 16 5.89 -16.00 10.28
CA LYS A 16 4.77 -16.92 9.92
C LYS A 16 3.53 -16.17 9.46
N SER A 17 3.18 -15.08 10.16
CA SER A 17 2.05 -14.23 9.79
C SER A 17 2.23 -13.63 8.40
N HIS A 18 3.41 -13.04 8.12
CA HIS A 18 3.77 -12.51 6.81
C HIS A 18 3.61 -13.58 5.71
N GLN A 19 4.20 -14.75 5.89
CA GLN A 19 4.20 -15.84 4.91
C GLN A 19 2.78 -16.37 4.61
N ARG A 20 1.87 -16.33 5.59
CA ARG A 20 0.50 -16.82 5.44
C ARG A 20 -0.47 -15.80 4.86
N THR A 21 -0.27 -14.54 5.19
CA THR A 21 -1.26 -13.47 4.89
C THR A 21 -0.83 -12.52 3.79
N GLY A 22 0.48 -12.48 3.46
CA GLY A 22 1.05 -11.49 2.57
C GLY A 22 1.20 -10.09 3.18
N TYR A 23 0.78 -9.87 4.43
CA TYR A 23 1.04 -8.60 5.12
C TYR A 23 2.53 -8.41 5.39
N LEU A 24 2.98 -7.15 5.47
CA LEU A 24 4.38 -6.84 5.74
C LEU A 24 4.86 -7.44 7.07
N PRO A 25 6.10 -7.96 7.13
CA PRO A 25 6.69 -8.39 8.39
C PRO A 25 6.89 -7.18 9.32
N LEU A 26 6.61 -7.35 10.61
CA LEU A 26 6.61 -6.25 11.59
C LEU A 26 8.01 -5.71 11.89
N THR A 27 9.05 -6.51 11.70
CA THR A 27 10.44 -6.16 12.05
C THR A 27 11.42 -6.65 11.00
N ILE A 28 12.59 -6.04 10.94
CA ILE A 28 13.70 -6.52 10.10
C ILE A 28 14.08 -7.95 10.46
N ALA A 29 14.09 -8.31 11.74
CA ALA A 29 14.38 -9.68 12.17
C ALA A 29 13.38 -10.72 11.61
N SER A 30 12.10 -10.37 11.48
CA SER A 30 11.10 -11.25 10.85
C SER A 30 11.27 -11.33 9.33
N PHE A 31 11.70 -10.26 8.69
CA PHE A 31 12.08 -10.27 7.28
C PHE A 31 13.30 -11.18 7.04
N ASP A 32 14.37 -11.03 7.82
CA ASP A 32 15.58 -11.85 7.72
C ASP A 32 15.28 -13.35 7.93
N LEU A 33 14.41 -13.69 8.87
CA LEU A 33 13.97 -15.07 9.07
C LEU A 33 13.22 -15.62 7.86
N THR A 34 12.36 -14.83 7.26
CA THR A 34 11.61 -15.21 6.06
C THR A 34 12.55 -15.40 4.87
N GLU A 35 13.54 -14.50 4.70
CA GLU A 35 14.55 -14.63 3.66
C GLU A 35 15.40 -15.90 3.84
N LYS A 36 15.92 -16.13 5.06
CA LYS A 36 16.72 -17.33 5.40
C LYS A 36 15.96 -18.63 5.22
N SER A 37 14.64 -18.64 5.40
CA SER A 37 13.80 -19.82 5.16
C SER A 37 13.67 -20.19 3.68
N GLY A 38 14.11 -19.32 2.76
CA GLY A 38 13.96 -19.51 1.32
C GLY A 38 12.57 -19.18 0.78
N PHE A 39 11.68 -18.61 1.61
CA PHE A 39 10.30 -18.28 1.22
C PHE A 39 10.23 -17.40 -0.02
N TYR A 40 11.02 -16.34 -0.09
CA TYR A 40 11.01 -15.42 -1.24
C TYR A 40 11.53 -16.04 -2.53
N LYS A 41 12.43 -17.03 -2.42
CA LYS A 41 12.89 -17.81 -3.60
C LYS A 41 11.79 -18.70 -4.15
N GLN A 42 10.93 -19.24 -3.27
CA GLN A 42 9.79 -20.08 -3.66
C GLN A 42 8.58 -19.25 -4.09
N ASN A 43 8.49 -18.00 -3.64
CA ASN A 43 7.38 -17.07 -3.92
C ASN A 43 7.93 -15.73 -4.46
N PRO A 44 8.44 -15.70 -5.70
CA PRO A 44 9.04 -14.50 -6.28
C PRO A 44 8.09 -13.30 -6.29
N GLY A 45 8.61 -12.12 -5.93
CA GLY A 45 7.86 -10.86 -5.89
C GLY A 45 7.18 -10.54 -4.55
N THR A 46 7.08 -11.50 -3.62
CA THR A 46 6.51 -11.24 -2.28
C THR A 46 7.41 -10.40 -1.38
N ASP A 47 8.69 -10.27 -1.72
CA ASP A 47 9.67 -9.41 -1.06
C ASP A 47 9.61 -7.93 -1.49
N VAL A 48 8.99 -7.64 -2.63
CA VAL A 48 9.00 -6.29 -3.25
C VAL A 48 8.46 -5.22 -2.31
N SER A 49 7.34 -5.47 -1.65
CA SER A 49 6.72 -4.50 -0.75
C SER A 49 7.61 -4.17 0.46
N VAL A 50 8.27 -5.19 1.03
CA VAL A 50 9.20 -5.01 2.15
C VAL A 50 10.44 -4.23 1.71
N THR A 51 11.04 -4.64 0.59
CA THR A 51 12.23 -3.97 0.06
C THR A 51 11.96 -2.51 -0.31
N GLN A 52 10.76 -2.17 -0.75
CA GLN A 52 10.35 -0.78 -0.95
C GLN A 52 10.24 0.00 0.37
N MET A 53 9.69 -0.62 1.42
CA MET A 53 9.51 0.03 2.71
C MET A 53 10.83 0.34 3.43
N ILE A 54 11.82 -0.55 3.33
CA ILE A 54 13.12 -0.37 3.99
C ILE A 54 14.10 0.50 3.20
N ARG A 55 13.78 0.89 1.97
CA ARG A 55 14.61 1.81 1.18
C ARG A 55 14.70 3.17 1.86
N LYS A 56 15.87 3.84 1.68
CA LYS A 56 16.05 5.20 2.15
C LYS A 56 14.98 6.12 1.55
N THR A 57 14.28 6.82 2.41
CA THR A 57 13.28 7.83 2.02
C THR A 57 13.96 8.97 1.27
N THR A 58 13.39 9.34 0.12
CA THR A 58 13.77 10.51 -0.67
C THR A 58 12.60 11.50 -0.71
N ASP A 59 12.82 12.71 -1.21
CA ASP A 59 11.74 13.68 -1.35
C ASP A 59 10.60 13.18 -2.24
N ASN A 60 10.93 12.34 -3.25
CA ASN A 60 9.95 11.75 -4.17
C ASN A 60 9.23 10.51 -3.59
N SER A 61 9.71 9.93 -2.50
CA SER A 61 9.09 8.76 -1.84
C SER A 61 8.31 9.11 -0.58
N ARG A 62 8.31 10.39 -0.17
CA ARG A 62 7.42 10.88 0.90
C ARG A 62 6.00 10.93 0.35
N GLY A 63 5.01 10.63 1.14
CA GLY A 63 3.62 10.72 0.70
C GLY A 63 3.26 12.12 0.14
N ILE A 64 2.23 12.15 -0.68
CA ILE A 64 1.71 13.39 -1.27
C ILE A 64 0.71 14.01 -0.32
N ARG A 65 0.84 15.32 -0.08
CA ARG A 65 -0.17 16.10 0.66
C ARG A 65 -1.08 16.78 -0.36
N LEU A 66 -2.31 16.30 -0.49
CA LEU A 66 -3.33 16.84 -1.37
C LEU A 66 -4.55 17.25 -0.56
N GLY A 67 -5.19 18.36 -0.95
CA GLY A 67 -6.53 18.69 -0.48
C GLY A 67 -7.53 17.63 -0.91
N ASN A 68 -8.52 17.34 -0.06
CA ASN A 68 -9.52 16.30 -0.31
C ASN A 68 -8.95 14.92 -0.69
N HIS A 69 -7.76 14.56 -0.15
CA HIS A 69 -7.04 13.34 -0.52
C HIS A 69 -7.88 12.07 -0.33
N VAL A 70 -8.67 11.99 0.74
CA VAL A 70 -9.54 10.82 1.00
C VAL A 70 -10.56 10.65 -0.12
N GLN A 71 -11.21 11.75 -0.54
CA GLN A 71 -12.20 11.74 -1.61
C GLN A 71 -11.57 11.37 -2.97
N ILE A 72 -10.35 11.87 -3.23
CA ILE A 72 -9.61 11.52 -4.44
C ILE A 72 -9.26 10.03 -4.46
N ARG A 73 -8.83 9.45 -3.33
CA ARG A 73 -8.61 8.00 -3.23
C ARG A 73 -9.87 7.20 -3.53
N THR A 74 -11.00 7.58 -2.95
CA THR A 74 -12.28 6.90 -3.22
C THR A 74 -12.61 6.95 -4.71
N ILE A 75 -12.40 8.09 -5.37
CA ILE A 75 -12.62 8.22 -6.82
C ILE A 75 -11.71 7.25 -7.60
N ILE A 76 -10.44 7.16 -7.24
CA ILE A 76 -9.50 6.24 -7.89
C ILE A 76 -9.97 4.78 -7.70
N ASP A 77 -10.35 4.42 -6.49
CA ASP A 77 -10.81 3.06 -6.18
C ASP A 77 -12.09 2.70 -6.98
N GLU A 78 -13.07 3.61 -7.08
CA GLU A 78 -14.28 3.44 -7.88
C GLU A 78 -13.98 3.22 -9.37
N GLU A 79 -13.09 4.02 -9.94
CA GLU A 79 -12.73 3.92 -11.36
C GLU A 79 -11.97 2.63 -11.66
N LEU A 80 -11.03 2.23 -10.78
CA LEU A 80 -10.28 0.98 -10.91
C LEU A 80 -11.17 -0.25 -10.71
N GLU A 81 -12.17 -0.20 -9.82
CA GLU A 81 -13.17 -1.26 -9.67
C GLU A 81 -13.89 -1.53 -11.00
N GLY A 82 -14.17 -0.48 -11.79
CA GLY A 82 -14.70 -0.61 -13.13
C GLY A 82 -13.78 -1.38 -14.08
N VAL A 83 -12.47 -1.25 -13.92
CA VAL A 83 -11.48 -2.01 -14.70
C VAL A 83 -11.43 -3.47 -14.27
N TRP A 84 -11.33 -3.74 -12.97
CA TRP A 84 -11.25 -5.09 -12.42
C TRP A 84 -12.52 -5.90 -12.69
N SER A 85 -13.67 -5.24 -12.69
CA SER A 85 -14.94 -5.87 -13.07
C SER A 85 -15.16 -6.00 -14.59
N GLY A 86 -14.19 -5.56 -15.42
CA GLY A 86 -14.27 -5.62 -16.89
C GLY A 86 -15.23 -4.62 -17.53
N LYS A 87 -15.75 -3.65 -16.79
CA LYS A 87 -16.72 -2.65 -17.29
C LYS A 87 -16.05 -1.46 -17.98
N LYS A 88 -14.79 -1.19 -17.70
CA LYS A 88 -14.03 -0.05 -18.25
C LYS A 88 -12.65 -0.48 -18.72
N GLN A 89 -12.12 0.24 -19.71
CA GLN A 89 -10.71 0.11 -20.07
C GLN A 89 -9.82 0.89 -19.08
N PRO A 90 -8.58 0.40 -18.79
CA PRO A 90 -7.68 1.06 -17.83
C PRO A 90 -7.44 2.54 -18.13
N LYS A 91 -7.23 2.90 -19.40
CA LYS A 91 -7.01 4.29 -19.81
C LYS A 91 -8.22 5.17 -19.51
N GLU A 92 -9.43 4.71 -19.86
CA GLU A 92 -10.68 5.43 -19.61
C GLU A 92 -10.88 5.68 -18.10
N ALA A 93 -10.67 4.66 -17.29
CA ALA A 93 -10.78 4.77 -15.83
C ALA A 93 -9.79 5.79 -15.25
N LEU A 94 -8.53 5.76 -15.70
CA LEU A 94 -7.52 6.71 -15.24
C LEU A 94 -7.82 8.15 -15.68
N ASP A 95 -8.25 8.36 -16.92
CA ASP A 95 -8.64 9.67 -17.43
C ASP A 95 -9.83 10.24 -16.62
N MET A 96 -10.81 9.39 -16.28
CA MET A 96 -11.95 9.79 -15.45
C MET A 96 -11.54 10.07 -14.00
N ALA A 97 -10.64 9.27 -13.43
CA ALA A 97 -10.10 9.50 -12.09
C ALA A 97 -9.36 10.84 -12.01
N ILE A 98 -8.56 11.19 -13.01
CA ILE A 98 -7.87 12.49 -13.10
C ILE A 98 -8.88 13.62 -13.17
N LYS A 99 -9.88 13.53 -14.03
CA LYS A 99 -10.91 14.57 -14.18
C LYS A 99 -11.65 14.82 -12.87
N ARG A 100 -12.20 13.76 -12.27
CA ARG A 100 -12.94 13.83 -11.01
C ARG A 100 -12.06 14.26 -9.85
N GLY A 101 -10.80 13.82 -9.82
CA GLY A 101 -9.81 14.21 -8.79
C GLY A 101 -9.48 15.70 -8.86
N ASN A 102 -9.29 16.24 -10.06
CA ASN A 102 -9.04 17.69 -10.25
C ASN A 102 -10.23 18.54 -9.80
N GLU A 103 -11.47 18.11 -10.04
CA GLU A 103 -12.66 18.79 -9.52
C GLU A 103 -12.66 18.88 -7.97
N GLN A 104 -12.15 17.83 -7.29
CA GLN A 104 -11.99 17.87 -5.82
C GLN A 104 -10.90 18.85 -5.37
N LEU A 105 -9.80 18.94 -6.10
CA LEU A 105 -8.73 19.91 -5.82
C LEU A 105 -9.22 21.36 -6.01
N GLU A 106 -9.96 21.64 -7.07
CA GLU A 106 -10.56 22.96 -7.30
C GLU A 106 -11.55 23.35 -6.19
N ARG A 107 -12.38 22.41 -5.74
CA ARG A 107 -13.30 22.65 -4.61
C ARG A 107 -12.53 22.96 -3.33
N PHE A 108 -11.46 22.19 -3.06
CA PHE A 108 -10.62 22.45 -1.89
C PHE A 108 -9.95 23.82 -1.97
N GLU A 109 -9.41 24.19 -3.11
CA GLU A 109 -8.79 25.49 -3.32
C GLU A 109 -9.78 26.65 -3.10
N LYS A 110 -10.99 26.56 -3.67
CA LYS A 110 -12.04 27.57 -3.49
C LYS A 110 -12.50 27.72 -2.03
N ALA A 111 -12.50 26.62 -1.27
CA ALA A 111 -12.93 26.63 0.13
C ALA A 111 -11.84 27.13 1.09
N ASN A 112 -10.59 27.24 0.66
CA ASN A 112 -9.44 27.62 1.50
C ASN A 112 -8.74 28.92 1.03
N LYS A 113 -9.33 29.64 0.11
CA LYS A 113 -9.01 31.02 -0.24
C LYS A 113 -9.83 31.97 0.63
#